data_db0ec81451b71dc35aa3ea69cc65f091
#
_entry.id   db0ec81451b71dc35aa3ea69cc65f091
#
_cell.length_a   1.000
_cell.length_b   1.000
_cell.length_c   1.000
_cell.angle_alpha   90.00
_cell.angle_beta   90.00
_cell.angle_gamma   90.00
#
_symmetry.space_group_name_H-M   'P 1'
#
loop_
_entity.id
_entity.type
_entity.pdbx_description
1 polymer ?
#
loop_
_entity_poly.entity_id
_entity_poly.type
_entity_poly.pdbx_seq_one_letter_code
_entity_poly.pdbx_strand_id
1 'polypeptide(L)'
;MLEQATWLYFIGVINYLSCIIGFHGLVDINYPFPNHEYENKQKNIIETFNIATNIVVCYNFFVNIYTVNNLDGDYILVSTDNSIFGIQLLSAGLIYESIYYYLILGRQNKMVLIHHVYTVFSLLLYLYYNTLHYYLSIIALVEITNIFLSGLLIGKRNNLSDLFMKFNEIGLITTYIPFRLLLLPYIFYNMISQHDTIYTVTPIPYCNGLFIIVLLWGMSIVWFKSLVVMFYDKRIKND
;
A
#
# COMPACT_ATOMS: atom_id res chain seq x y z
N MET A 1 19.14 21.43 11.66
CA MET A 1 17.98 20.75 12.27
C MET A 1 17.18 19.91 11.27
N LEU A 2 16.81 20.40 10.09
CA LEU A 2 16.08 19.64 9.06
C LEU A 2 16.81 18.36 8.62
N GLU A 3 18.13 18.44 8.34
CA GLU A 3 18.91 17.27 7.92
C GLU A 3 18.94 16.14 8.99
N GLN A 4 19.06 16.47 10.26
CA GLN A 4 19.08 15.45 11.32
C GLN A 4 17.73 14.73 11.48
N ALA A 5 16.61 15.45 11.36
CA ALA A 5 15.28 14.85 11.40
C ALA A 5 15.04 13.91 10.21
N THR A 6 15.54 14.27 9.03
CA THR A 6 15.40 13.45 7.82
C THR A 6 16.09 12.08 7.95
N TRP A 7 17.30 12.04 8.52
CA TRP A 7 18.01 10.77 8.74
C TRP A 7 17.28 9.85 9.71
N LEU A 8 16.61 10.39 10.73
CA LEU A 8 15.80 9.60 11.66
C LEU A 8 14.63 8.93 10.97
N TYR A 9 14.03 9.56 9.96
CA TYR A 9 12.95 8.94 9.17
C TYR A 9 13.44 7.74 8.35
N PHE A 10 14.61 7.85 7.70
CA PHE A 10 15.21 6.73 6.95
C PHE A 10 15.62 5.57 7.89
N ILE A 11 16.17 5.89 9.06
CA ILE A 11 16.49 4.89 10.09
C ILE A 11 15.22 4.14 10.52
N GLY A 12 14.09 4.84 10.65
CA GLY A 12 12.80 4.21 10.93
C GLY A 12 12.40 3.17 9.89
N VAL A 13 12.52 3.48 8.59
CA VAL A 13 12.24 2.53 7.51
C VAL A 13 13.15 1.29 7.61
N ILE A 14 14.44 1.48 7.85
CA ILE A 14 15.42 0.38 7.99
C ILE A 14 15.07 -0.50 9.21
N ASN A 15 14.69 0.12 10.33
CA ASN A 15 14.31 -0.63 11.53
C ASN A 15 13.06 -1.48 11.29
N TYR A 16 11.99 -0.93 10.69
CA TYR A 16 10.78 -1.70 10.38
C TYR A 16 11.06 -2.81 9.37
N LEU A 17 11.86 -2.55 8.34
CA LEU A 17 12.27 -3.58 7.38
C LEU A 17 13.01 -4.71 8.08
N SER A 18 13.94 -4.40 8.98
CA SER A 18 14.68 -5.39 9.76
C SER A 18 13.77 -6.22 10.66
N CYS A 19 12.79 -5.58 11.30
CA CYS A 19 11.77 -6.29 12.08
C CYS A 19 10.94 -7.23 11.21
N ILE A 20 10.45 -6.77 10.05
CA ILE A 20 9.65 -7.59 9.13
C ILE A 20 10.46 -8.82 8.67
N ILE A 21 11.71 -8.63 8.25
CA ILE A 21 12.60 -9.73 7.82
C ILE A 21 12.86 -10.71 8.97
N GLY A 22 13.12 -10.21 10.18
CA GLY A 22 13.31 -11.05 11.36
C GLY A 22 12.07 -11.89 11.70
N PHE A 23 10.89 -11.27 11.68
CA PHE A 23 9.63 -11.98 11.86
C PHE A 23 9.36 -13.00 10.76
N HIS A 24 9.69 -12.68 9.50
CA HIS A 24 9.58 -13.64 8.40
C HIS A 24 10.37 -14.91 8.71
N GLY A 25 11.62 -14.78 9.12
CA GLY A 25 12.47 -15.92 9.51
C GLY A 25 11.87 -16.76 10.64
N LEU A 26 11.31 -16.11 11.67
CA LEU A 26 10.64 -16.81 12.77
C LEU A 26 9.39 -17.57 12.32
N VAL A 27 8.57 -16.96 11.47
CA VAL A 27 7.36 -17.59 10.90
C VAL A 27 7.75 -18.71 9.94
N ASP A 28 8.82 -18.56 9.16
CA ASP A 28 9.29 -19.60 8.25
C ASP A 28 9.71 -20.85 9.00
N ILE A 29 10.41 -20.73 10.13
CA ILE A 29 10.82 -21.86 10.98
C ILE A 29 9.60 -22.58 11.58
N ASN A 30 8.57 -21.84 12.00
CA ASN A 30 7.41 -22.33 12.72
C ASN A 30 6.16 -22.48 11.83
N TYR A 31 6.32 -22.58 10.50
CA TYR A 31 5.18 -22.58 9.58
C TYR A 31 4.28 -23.80 9.79
N PRO A 32 2.95 -23.60 9.98
CA PRO A 32 2.06 -24.66 10.42
C PRO A 32 1.69 -25.70 9.36
N PHE A 33 2.06 -25.47 8.08
CA PHE A 33 1.72 -26.35 6.96
C PHE A 33 2.98 -26.98 6.34
N PRO A 34 3.56 -28.03 6.92
CA PRO A 34 4.85 -28.58 6.53
C PRO A 34 4.89 -29.20 5.12
N ASN A 35 3.72 -29.53 4.55
CA ASN A 35 3.62 -30.22 3.26
C ASN A 35 3.49 -29.27 2.05
N HIS A 36 3.57 -27.95 2.27
CA HIS A 36 3.57 -26.99 1.17
C HIS A 36 4.93 -26.94 0.47
N GLU A 37 4.93 -26.87 -0.85
CA GLU A 37 6.11 -26.49 -1.61
C GLU A 37 6.67 -25.18 -1.08
N TYR A 38 7.98 -25.07 -0.98
CA TYR A 38 8.68 -23.90 -0.43
C TYR A 38 8.16 -22.57 -0.98
N GLU A 39 7.92 -22.50 -2.28
CA GLU A 39 7.42 -21.29 -2.94
C GLU A 39 6.03 -20.87 -2.44
N ASN A 40 5.10 -21.82 -2.26
CA ASN A 40 3.76 -21.52 -1.76
C ASN A 40 3.77 -21.11 -0.29
N LYS A 41 4.65 -21.73 0.51
CA LYS A 41 4.91 -21.34 1.90
C LYS A 41 5.37 -19.89 1.97
N GLN A 42 6.41 -19.51 1.21
CA GLN A 42 6.95 -18.14 1.21
C GLN A 42 5.90 -17.12 0.77
N LYS A 43 5.12 -17.41 -0.27
CA LYS A 43 4.02 -16.54 -0.70
C LYS A 43 2.97 -16.34 0.38
N ASN A 44 2.59 -17.39 1.09
CA ASN A 44 1.60 -17.26 2.18
C ASN A 44 2.13 -16.39 3.31
N ILE A 45 3.42 -16.51 3.65
CA ILE A 45 4.05 -15.65 4.66
C ILE A 45 4.02 -14.19 4.20
N ILE A 46 4.42 -13.90 2.96
CA ILE A 46 4.42 -12.54 2.39
C ILE A 46 3.00 -11.94 2.44
N GLU A 47 2.00 -12.67 1.96
CA GLU A 47 0.62 -12.17 1.96
C GLU A 47 0.07 -11.94 3.37
N THR A 48 0.46 -12.77 4.34
CA THR A 48 0.07 -12.55 5.74
C THR A 48 0.67 -11.27 6.29
N PHE A 49 1.94 -11.00 5.98
CA PHE A 49 2.58 -9.73 6.34
C PHE A 49 1.94 -8.54 5.63
N ASN A 50 1.57 -8.68 4.36
CA ASN A 50 0.85 -7.64 3.64
C ASN A 50 -0.48 -7.29 4.31
N ILE A 51 -1.26 -8.29 4.72
CA ILE A 51 -2.50 -8.04 5.45
C ILE A 51 -2.22 -7.27 6.74
N ALA A 52 -1.29 -7.77 7.57
CA ALA A 52 -0.98 -7.16 8.85
C ALA A 52 -0.44 -5.72 8.69
N THR A 53 0.50 -5.51 7.78
CA THR A 53 1.09 -4.20 7.48
C THR A 53 0.03 -3.23 6.99
N ASN A 54 -0.81 -3.63 6.03
CA ASN A 54 -1.83 -2.76 5.45
C ASN A 54 -2.93 -2.39 6.46
N ILE A 55 -3.31 -3.28 7.37
CA ILE A 55 -4.24 -2.94 8.46
C ILE A 55 -3.64 -1.82 9.33
N VAL A 56 -2.39 -1.97 9.77
CA VAL A 56 -1.73 -0.98 10.63
C VAL A 56 -1.50 0.34 9.89
N VAL A 57 -1.07 0.28 8.64
CA VAL A 57 -0.86 1.44 7.76
C VAL A 57 -2.17 2.22 7.56
N CYS A 58 -3.24 1.55 7.16
CA CYS A 58 -4.54 2.19 6.93
C CYS A 58 -5.11 2.80 8.22
N TYR A 59 -4.96 2.14 9.37
CA TYR A 59 -5.36 2.69 10.65
C TYR A 59 -4.62 4.01 10.96
N ASN A 60 -3.30 4.04 10.83
CA ASN A 60 -2.51 5.24 11.11
C ASN A 60 -2.84 6.39 10.15
N PHE A 61 -3.04 6.11 8.88
CA PHE A 61 -3.45 7.12 7.92
C PHE A 61 -4.87 7.63 8.17
N PHE A 62 -5.79 6.78 8.58
CA PHE A 62 -7.12 7.19 8.98
C PHE A 62 -7.07 8.12 10.20
N VAL A 63 -6.28 7.76 11.21
CA VAL A 63 -6.08 8.62 12.40
C VAL A 63 -5.44 9.95 12.00
N ASN A 64 -4.46 9.96 11.08
CA ASN A 64 -3.88 11.20 10.58
C ASN A 64 -4.92 12.10 9.89
N ILE A 65 -5.73 11.54 8.99
CA ILE A 65 -6.79 12.29 8.29
C ILE A 65 -7.76 12.89 9.30
N TYR A 66 -8.20 12.09 10.29
CA TYR A 66 -9.10 12.56 11.34
C TYR A 66 -8.46 13.68 12.17
N THR A 67 -7.21 13.52 12.57
CA THR A 67 -6.48 14.51 13.38
C THR A 67 -6.32 15.81 12.61
N VAL A 68 -5.87 15.75 11.37
CA VAL A 68 -5.64 16.95 10.53
C VAL A 68 -6.94 17.69 10.21
N ASN A 69 -8.03 16.98 9.94
CA ASN A 69 -9.33 17.60 9.69
C ASN A 69 -9.90 18.38 10.90
N ASN A 70 -9.44 18.07 12.12
CA ASN A 70 -9.82 18.77 13.34
C ASN A 70 -8.85 19.90 13.74
N LEU A 71 -7.82 20.15 12.93
CA LEU A 71 -6.91 21.27 13.14
C LEU A 71 -7.36 22.48 12.31
N ASP A 72 -7.51 23.61 12.96
CA ASP A 72 -7.69 24.91 12.29
C ASP A 72 -6.35 25.37 11.71
N GLY A 73 -5.98 24.85 10.54
CA GLY A 73 -4.69 25.21 9.98
C GLY A 73 -4.37 24.67 8.59
N ASP A 74 -3.19 24.99 8.12
CA ASP A 74 -2.67 24.59 6.82
C ASP A 74 -2.28 23.11 6.81
N TYR A 75 -3.20 22.25 6.36
CA TYR A 75 -2.98 20.81 6.26
C TYR A 75 -1.89 20.39 5.24
N ILE A 76 -1.35 21.33 4.45
CA ILE A 76 -0.27 21.06 3.48
C ILE A 76 1.04 20.78 4.21
N LEU A 77 1.31 21.52 5.29
CA LEU A 77 2.56 21.45 6.06
C LEU A 77 2.43 20.58 7.33
N VAL A 78 1.24 20.12 7.66
CA VAL A 78 1.04 19.33 8.88
C VAL A 78 1.48 17.89 8.66
N SER A 79 2.41 17.45 9.50
CA SER A 79 2.76 16.03 9.67
C SER A 79 2.43 15.59 11.10
N THR A 80 1.98 14.36 11.25
CA THR A 80 1.72 13.75 12.56
C THR A 80 2.59 12.53 12.74
N ASP A 81 2.80 12.10 13.98
CA ASP A 81 3.52 10.86 14.27
C ASP A 81 2.87 9.65 13.58
N ASN A 82 1.53 9.64 13.49
CA ASN A 82 0.80 8.59 12.78
C ASN A 82 1.09 8.59 11.28
N SER A 83 1.19 9.76 10.63
CA SER A 83 1.52 9.82 9.21
C SER A 83 2.97 9.39 8.95
N ILE A 84 3.89 9.83 9.77
CA ILE A 84 5.32 9.46 9.68
C ILE A 84 5.47 7.95 9.86
N PHE A 85 4.87 7.39 10.92
CA PHE A 85 4.89 5.96 11.18
C PHE A 85 4.26 5.16 10.02
N GLY A 86 3.09 5.57 9.52
CA GLY A 86 2.41 4.94 8.40
C GLY A 86 3.27 4.92 7.13
N ILE A 87 3.94 6.02 6.79
CA ILE A 87 4.84 6.13 5.64
C ILE A 87 6.05 5.21 5.80
N GLN A 88 6.68 5.20 6.97
CA GLN A 88 7.84 4.35 7.26
C GLN A 88 7.48 2.86 7.15
N LEU A 89 6.37 2.45 7.75
CA LEU A 89 5.91 1.06 7.73
C LEU A 89 5.51 0.62 6.32
N LEU A 90 4.78 1.45 5.58
CA LEU A 90 4.40 1.16 4.19
C LEU A 90 5.64 1.05 3.30
N SER A 91 6.60 1.95 3.42
CA SER A 91 7.86 1.89 2.66
C SER A 91 8.61 0.59 2.95
N ALA A 92 8.74 0.22 4.22
CA ALA A 92 9.40 -1.02 4.63
C ALA A 92 8.68 -2.27 4.09
N GLY A 93 7.34 -2.29 4.12
CA GLY A 93 6.52 -3.37 3.58
C GLY A 93 6.70 -3.56 2.07
N LEU A 94 6.66 -2.47 1.30
CA LEU A 94 6.87 -2.50 -0.16
C LEU A 94 8.29 -2.93 -0.55
N ILE A 95 9.31 -2.50 0.19
CA ILE A 95 10.70 -2.95 -0.01
C ILE A 95 10.82 -4.45 0.30
N TYR A 96 10.28 -4.90 1.43
CA TYR A 96 10.26 -6.31 1.83
C TYR A 96 9.60 -7.18 0.75
N GLU A 97 8.39 -6.81 0.31
CA GLU A 97 7.65 -7.53 -0.72
C GLU A 97 8.46 -7.61 -2.03
N SER A 98 9.05 -6.49 -2.45
CA SER A 98 9.89 -6.43 -3.65
C SER A 98 11.10 -7.36 -3.55
N ILE A 99 11.80 -7.38 -2.42
CA ILE A 99 12.95 -8.27 -2.19
C ILE A 99 12.52 -9.72 -2.33
N TYR A 100 11.46 -10.15 -1.65
CA TYR A 100 11.04 -11.55 -1.66
C TYR A 100 10.49 -12.00 -3.00
N TYR A 101 9.61 -11.22 -3.65
CA TYR A 101 9.06 -11.61 -4.95
C TYR A 101 10.11 -11.59 -6.07
N TYR A 102 11.03 -10.62 -6.06
CA TYR A 102 12.02 -10.48 -7.14
C TYR A 102 13.29 -11.27 -6.92
N LEU A 103 13.90 -11.14 -5.74
CA LEU A 103 15.21 -11.72 -5.49
C LEU A 103 15.12 -13.18 -5.04
N ILE A 104 14.10 -13.54 -4.25
CA ILE A 104 14.00 -14.87 -3.65
C ILE A 104 13.13 -15.80 -4.50
N LEU A 105 11.96 -15.34 -4.95
CA LEU A 105 11.05 -16.17 -5.74
C LEU A 105 11.21 -16.04 -7.25
N GLY A 106 12.09 -15.14 -7.73
CA GLY A 106 12.40 -14.95 -9.14
C GLY A 106 11.19 -14.55 -10.01
N ARG A 107 10.09 -14.08 -9.41
CA ARG A 107 8.87 -13.72 -10.12
C ARG A 107 8.92 -12.27 -10.56
N GLN A 108 8.71 -12.04 -11.85
CA GLN A 108 8.83 -10.72 -12.46
C GLN A 108 7.49 -10.24 -13.04
N ASN A 109 6.63 -9.70 -12.19
CA ASN A 109 5.65 -8.75 -12.71
C ASN A 109 6.27 -7.35 -12.72
N LYS A 110 6.82 -6.95 -13.86
CA LYS A 110 7.52 -5.66 -14.02
C LYS A 110 6.66 -4.47 -13.62
N MET A 111 5.35 -4.51 -13.86
CA MET A 111 4.42 -3.44 -13.46
C MET A 111 4.37 -3.29 -11.93
N VAL A 112 4.29 -4.39 -11.20
CA VAL A 112 4.27 -4.35 -9.73
C VAL A 112 5.60 -3.81 -9.19
N LEU A 113 6.75 -4.23 -9.76
CA LEU A 113 8.05 -3.70 -9.34
C LEU A 113 8.16 -2.20 -9.58
N ILE A 114 7.81 -1.72 -10.77
CA ILE A 114 7.82 -0.29 -11.09
C ILE A 114 6.93 0.48 -10.11
N HIS A 115 5.74 -0.05 -9.83
CA HIS A 115 4.83 0.51 -8.84
C HIS A 115 5.49 0.60 -7.45
N HIS A 116 6.06 -0.49 -6.93
CA HIS A 116 6.68 -0.49 -5.61
C HIS A 116 7.87 0.46 -5.53
N VAL A 117 8.78 0.41 -6.49
CA VAL A 117 9.97 1.29 -6.52
C VAL A 117 9.55 2.76 -6.55
N TYR A 118 8.61 3.12 -7.43
CA TYR A 118 8.17 4.50 -7.53
C TYR A 118 7.36 4.95 -6.31
N THR A 119 6.53 4.07 -5.74
CA THR A 119 5.79 4.36 -4.50
C THR A 119 6.74 4.59 -3.33
N VAL A 120 7.74 3.72 -3.14
CA VAL A 120 8.76 3.92 -2.09
C VAL A 120 9.50 5.23 -2.29
N PHE A 121 9.95 5.53 -3.53
CA PHE A 121 10.57 6.81 -3.83
C PHE A 121 9.68 7.99 -3.45
N SER A 122 8.41 7.96 -3.80
CA SER A 122 7.43 9.01 -3.48
C SER A 122 7.24 9.15 -1.96
N LEU A 123 7.09 8.03 -1.24
CA LEU A 123 6.95 8.02 0.22
C LEU A 123 8.16 8.67 0.91
N LEU A 124 9.37 8.30 0.48
CA LEU A 124 10.61 8.88 1.03
C LEU A 124 10.75 10.36 0.68
N LEU A 125 10.25 10.79 -0.49
CA LEU A 125 10.23 12.20 -0.87
C LEU A 125 9.33 13.01 0.06
N TYR A 126 8.14 12.52 0.40
CA TYR A 126 7.24 13.20 1.35
C TYR A 126 7.82 13.26 2.76
N LEU A 127 8.52 12.22 3.21
CA LEU A 127 9.26 12.27 4.47
C LEU A 127 10.38 13.28 4.44
N TYR A 128 11.14 13.36 3.33
CA TYR A 128 12.25 14.30 3.18
C TYR A 128 11.80 15.75 3.25
N TYR A 129 10.73 16.09 2.51
CA TYR A 129 10.18 17.45 2.49
C TYR A 129 9.26 17.74 3.70
N ASN A 130 8.82 16.70 4.41
CA ASN A 130 7.87 16.78 5.53
C ASN A 130 6.60 17.56 5.19
N THR A 131 6.03 17.29 4.02
CA THR A 131 4.87 18.02 3.48
C THR A 131 3.86 17.06 2.85
N LEU A 132 2.62 17.54 2.67
CA LEU A 132 1.52 16.83 2.00
C LEU A 132 1.13 15.47 2.64
N HIS A 133 1.45 15.26 3.91
CA HIS A 133 1.14 14.03 4.63
C HIS A 133 -0.36 13.73 4.67
N TYR A 134 -1.21 14.75 4.66
CA TYR A 134 -2.66 14.61 4.56
C TYR A 134 -3.08 13.93 3.24
N TYR A 135 -2.63 14.47 2.11
CA TYR A 135 -2.94 13.91 0.79
C TYR A 135 -2.40 12.50 0.63
N LEU A 136 -1.16 12.29 1.08
CA LEU A 136 -0.55 10.98 1.04
C LEU A 136 -1.34 9.95 1.87
N SER A 137 -1.83 10.35 3.03
CA SER A 137 -2.66 9.47 3.88
C SER A 137 -3.94 9.05 3.17
N ILE A 138 -4.60 9.97 2.46
CA ILE A 138 -5.79 9.63 1.69
C ILE A 138 -5.46 8.72 0.51
N ILE A 139 -4.37 9.00 -0.24
CA ILE A 139 -3.91 8.16 -1.35
C ILE A 139 -3.61 6.74 -0.86
N ALA A 140 -2.94 6.62 0.28
CA ALA A 140 -2.54 5.32 0.82
C ALA A 140 -3.72 4.46 1.33
N LEU A 141 -4.93 5.02 1.48
CA LEU A 141 -6.13 4.21 1.75
C LEU A 141 -6.45 3.20 0.63
N VAL A 142 -5.85 3.33 -0.56
CA VAL A 142 -5.96 2.31 -1.61
C VAL A 142 -5.41 0.95 -1.15
N GLU A 143 -4.53 0.94 -0.14
CA GLU A 143 -3.95 -0.28 0.43
C GLU A 143 -4.98 -1.17 1.16
N ILE A 144 -6.14 -0.63 1.54
CA ILE A 144 -7.27 -1.42 2.05
C ILE A 144 -7.63 -2.56 1.09
N THR A 145 -7.56 -2.32 -0.22
CA THR A 145 -7.87 -3.34 -1.23
C THR A 145 -6.91 -4.52 -1.19
N ASN A 146 -5.65 -4.28 -0.81
CA ASN A 146 -4.62 -5.31 -0.76
C ASN A 146 -4.85 -6.30 0.39
N ILE A 147 -5.55 -5.88 1.46
CA ILE A 147 -5.95 -6.79 2.55
C ILE A 147 -6.82 -7.94 2.00
N PHE A 148 -7.84 -7.60 1.22
CA PHE A 148 -8.76 -8.58 0.63
C PHE A 148 -8.11 -9.35 -0.52
N LEU A 149 -7.27 -8.70 -1.32
CA LEU A 149 -6.52 -9.38 -2.39
C LEU A 149 -5.58 -10.44 -1.81
N SER A 150 -4.80 -10.12 -0.80
CA SER A 150 -3.93 -11.07 -0.11
C SER A 150 -4.72 -12.20 0.54
N GLY A 151 -5.87 -11.89 1.14
CA GLY A 151 -6.80 -12.90 1.66
C GLY A 151 -7.26 -13.89 0.59
N LEU A 152 -7.64 -13.40 -0.60
CA LEU A 152 -8.00 -14.25 -1.75
C LEU A 152 -6.83 -15.14 -2.20
N LEU A 153 -5.62 -14.59 -2.28
CA LEU A 153 -4.43 -15.33 -2.71
C LEU A 153 -4.07 -16.44 -1.70
N ILE A 154 -4.14 -16.17 -0.42
CA ILE A 154 -3.97 -17.18 0.65
C ILE A 154 -5.07 -18.24 0.57
N GLY A 155 -6.33 -17.81 0.48
CA GLY A 155 -7.47 -18.70 0.43
C GLY A 155 -7.42 -19.67 -0.74
N LYS A 156 -7.06 -19.17 -1.93
CA LYS A 156 -6.92 -19.98 -3.15
C LYS A 156 -5.77 -20.99 -3.04
N ARG A 157 -4.61 -20.61 -2.47
CA ARG A 157 -3.46 -21.52 -2.32
C ARG A 157 -3.70 -22.63 -1.29
N ASN A 158 -4.48 -22.34 -0.26
CA ASN A 158 -4.72 -23.26 0.85
C ASN A 158 -6.10 -23.95 0.77
N ASN A 159 -6.85 -23.77 -0.32
CA ASN A 159 -8.20 -24.30 -0.50
C ASN A 159 -9.12 -24.00 0.69
N LEU A 160 -9.11 -22.73 1.16
CA LEU A 160 -9.94 -22.33 2.28
C LEU A 160 -11.43 -22.33 1.90
N SER A 161 -12.29 -22.26 2.92
CA SER A 161 -13.74 -22.37 2.75
C SER A 161 -14.32 -21.35 1.76
N ASP A 162 -15.41 -21.72 1.09
CA ASP A 162 -16.13 -20.84 0.17
C ASP A 162 -16.59 -19.55 0.84
N LEU A 163 -16.95 -19.62 2.12
CA LEU A 163 -17.33 -18.42 2.89
C LEU A 163 -16.16 -17.44 3.00
N PHE A 164 -14.95 -17.93 3.30
CA PHE A 164 -13.75 -17.11 3.37
C PHE A 164 -13.43 -16.48 2.01
N MET A 165 -13.54 -17.26 0.93
CA MET A 165 -13.32 -16.77 -0.43
C MET A 165 -14.32 -15.69 -0.81
N LYS A 166 -15.63 -15.92 -0.60
CA LYS A 166 -16.69 -14.94 -0.88
C LYS A 166 -16.52 -13.65 -0.07
N PHE A 167 -16.15 -13.76 1.23
CA PHE A 167 -15.90 -12.58 2.05
C PHE A 167 -14.80 -11.69 1.44
N ASN A 168 -13.68 -12.28 1.02
CA ASN A 168 -12.58 -11.53 0.42
C ASN A 168 -12.94 -11.01 -0.99
N GLU A 169 -13.71 -11.77 -1.79
CA GLU A 169 -14.19 -11.32 -3.10
C GLU A 169 -15.09 -10.07 -2.97
N ILE A 170 -16.05 -10.12 -2.07
CA ILE A 170 -16.96 -8.98 -1.80
C ILE A 170 -16.16 -7.80 -1.24
N GLY A 171 -15.29 -8.04 -0.25
CA GLY A 171 -14.44 -7.03 0.34
C GLY A 171 -13.55 -6.34 -0.69
N LEU A 172 -12.96 -7.13 -1.61
CA LEU A 172 -12.13 -6.58 -2.69
C LEU A 172 -12.94 -5.66 -3.62
N ILE A 173 -14.10 -6.09 -4.10
CA ILE A 173 -14.92 -5.27 -5.02
C ILE A 173 -15.43 -4.01 -4.32
N THR A 174 -15.96 -4.15 -3.12
CA THR A 174 -16.54 -3.03 -2.35
C THR A 174 -15.52 -1.99 -1.94
N THR A 175 -14.25 -2.36 -1.79
CA THR A 175 -13.16 -1.42 -1.49
C THR A 175 -12.46 -0.93 -2.76
N TYR A 176 -12.36 -1.75 -3.82
CA TYR A 176 -11.64 -1.38 -5.03
C TYR A 176 -12.26 -0.20 -5.75
N ILE A 177 -13.58 -0.23 -5.95
CA ILE A 177 -14.28 0.83 -6.68
C ILE A 177 -14.14 2.19 -5.96
N PRO A 178 -14.50 2.33 -4.67
CA PRO A 178 -14.41 3.62 -4.01
C PRO A 178 -12.96 4.11 -3.84
N PHE A 179 -12.02 3.26 -3.41
CA PHE A 179 -10.68 3.72 -3.07
C PHE A 179 -9.73 3.82 -4.26
N ARG A 180 -9.84 2.95 -5.27
CA ARG A 180 -8.93 2.96 -6.42
C ARG A 180 -9.49 3.65 -7.65
N LEU A 181 -10.79 3.55 -7.90
CA LEU A 181 -11.38 4.13 -9.12
C LEU A 181 -11.99 5.51 -8.90
N LEU A 182 -12.55 5.79 -7.72
CA LEU A 182 -13.23 7.08 -7.46
C LEU A 182 -12.38 8.04 -6.62
N LEU A 183 -11.73 7.56 -5.58
CA LEU A 183 -10.96 8.41 -4.66
C LEU A 183 -9.74 9.02 -5.34
N LEU A 184 -8.97 8.26 -6.13
CA LEU A 184 -7.77 8.78 -6.78
C LEU A 184 -8.04 9.95 -7.73
N PRO A 185 -9.00 9.89 -8.68
CA PRO A 185 -9.33 11.05 -9.50
C PRO A 185 -9.92 12.22 -8.69
N TYR A 186 -10.65 11.95 -7.60
CA TYR A 186 -11.13 13.00 -6.70
C TYR A 186 -9.96 13.75 -6.04
N ILE A 187 -8.95 13.03 -5.52
CA ILE A 187 -7.76 13.65 -4.91
C ILE A 187 -6.97 14.43 -5.95
N PHE A 188 -6.82 13.87 -7.16
CA PHE A 188 -6.16 14.56 -8.28
C PHE A 188 -6.82 15.89 -8.58
N TYR A 189 -8.16 15.90 -8.71
CA TYR A 189 -8.93 17.12 -8.92
C TYR A 189 -8.76 18.11 -7.76
N ASN A 190 -8.82 17.64 -6.52
CA ASN A 190 -8.65 18.46 -5.33
C ASN A 190 -7.26 19.11 -5.27
N MET A 191 -6.19 18.36 -5.54
CA MET A 191 -4.84 18.91 -5.61
C MET A 191 -4.69 19.96 -6.71
N ILE A 192 -5.28 19.74 -7.89
CA ILE A 192 -5.25 20.73 -8.99
C ILE A 192 -6.04 21.99 -8.61
N SER A 193 -7.19 21.86 -7.99
CA SER A 193 -8.02 23.01 -7.57
C SER A 193 -7.30 23.90 -6.54
N GLN A 194 -6.31 23.35 -5.84
CA GLN A 194 -5.49 24.05 -4.85
C GLN A 194 -4.06 24.31 -5.35
N HIS A 195 -3.85 24.29 -6.68
CA HIS A 195 -2.54 24.41 -7.30
C HIS A 195 -1.72 25.58 -6.75
N ASP A 196 -2.28 26.78 -6.75
CA ASP A 196 -1.54 27.98 -6.36
C ASP A 196 -1.04 27.91 -4.91
N THR A 197 -1.85 27.35 -4.01
CA THR A 197 -1.50 27.21 -2.61
C THR A 197 -0.42 26.14 -2.41
N ILE A 198 -0.60 24.95 -3.01
CA ILE A 198 0.29 23.81 -2.78
C ILE A 198 1.62 24.00 -3.53
N TYR A 199 1.56 24.43 -4.79
CA TYR A 199 2.75 24.55 -5.63
C TYR A 199 3.73 25.60 -5.12
N THR A 200 3.25 26.72 -4.59
CA THR A 200 4.11 27.78 -4.03
C THR A 200 4.89 27.33 -2.80
N VAL A 201 4.31 26.43 -2.00
CA VAL A 201 4.91 25.94 -0.74
C VAL A 201 5.80 24.72 -0.98
N THR A 202 5.38 23.80 -1.86
CA THR A 202 6.03 22.49 -2.01
C THR A 202 5.94 21.97 -3.45
N PRO A 203 6.65 22.60 -4.42
CA PRO A 203 6.50 22.29 -5.85
C PRO A 203 6.90 20.84 -6.21
N ILE A 204 8.00 20.33 -5.65
CA ILE A 204 8.51 18.99 -5.98
C ILE A 204 7.57 17.88 -5.45
N PRO A 205 7.18 17.85 -4.16
CA PRO A 205 6.18 16.92 -3.66
C PRO A 205 4.84 17.04 -4.37
N TYR A 206 4.40 18.24 -4.73
CA TYR A 206 3.18 18.47 -5.49
C TYR A 206 3.19 17.80 -6.86
N CYS A 207 4.20 18.07 -7.68
CA CYS A 207 4.33 17.45 -9.00
C CYS A 207 4.44 15.92 -8.91
N ASN A 208 5.21 15.42 -7.93
CA ASN A 208 5.30 13.98 -7.66
C ASN A 208 3.95 13.39 -7.24
N GLY A 209 3.17 14.11 -6.43
CA GLY A 209 1.83 13.70 -5.98
C GLY A 209 0.86 13.55 -7.15
N LEU A 210 0.82 14.51 -8.05
CA LEU A 210 0.00 14.41 -9.25
C LEU A 210 0.41 13.21 -10.12
N PHE A 211 1.71 13.01 -10.29
CA PHE A 211 2.23 11.91 -11.11
C PHE A 211 1.91 10.54 -10.48
N ILE A 212 2.13 10.36 -9.17
CA ILE A 212 1.83 9.07 -8.51
C ILE A 212 0.33 8.74 -8.56
N ILE A 213 -0.55 9.73 -8.42
CA ILE A 213 -2.00 9.51 -8.52
C ILE A 213 -2.38 9.01 -9.91
N VAL A 214 -1.87 9.65 -10.98
CA VAL A 214 -2.13 9.24 -12.36
C VAL A 214 -1.61 7.82 -12.62
N LEU A 215 -0.40 7.51 -12.14
CA LEU A 215 0.19 6.19 -12.25
C LEU A 215 -0.65 5.13 -11.54
N LEU A 216 -1.01 5.36 -10.27
CA LEU A 216 -1.82 4.45 -9.46
C LEU A 216 -3.21 4.24 -10.08
N TRP A 217 -3.84 5.31 -10.55
CA TRP A 217 -5.16 5.24 -11.17
C TRP A 217 -5.13 4.47 -12.48
N GLY A 218 -4.15 4.76 -13.36
CA GLY A 218 -3.97 4.03 -14.61
C GLY A 218 -3.75 2.52 -14.38
N MET A 219 -2.89 2.16 -13.44
CA MET A 219 -2.67 0.76 -13.06
C MET A 219 -3.94 0.13 -12.47
N SER A 220 -4.69 0.89 -11.67
CA SER A 220 -5.94 0.40 -11.09
C SER A 220 -6.99 0.07 -12.14
N ILE A 221 -7.08 0.85 -13.22
CA ILE A 221 -7.99 0.54 -14.33
C ILE A 221 -7.59 -0.78 -15.02
N VAL A 222 -6.29 -0.98 -15.28
CA VAL A 222 -5.77 -2.21 -15.89
C VAL A 222 -6.05 -3.44 -15.01
N TRP A 223 -5.78 -3.32 -13.70
CA TRP A 223 -6.04 -4.41 -12.75
C TRP A 223 -7.54 -4.67 -12.56
N PHE A 224 -8.37 -3.63 -12.55
CA PHE A 224 -9.82 -3.80 -12.48
C PHE A 224 -10.37 -4.64 -13.64
N LYS A 225 -9.89 -4.37 -14.86
CA LYS A 225 -10.23 -5.20 -16.02
C LYS A 225 -9.88 -6.68 -15.78
N SER A 226 -8.70 -6.96 -15.24
CA SER A 226 -8.27 -8.33 -14.94
C SER A 226 -9.14 -8.99 -13.86
N LEU A 227 -9.56 -8.23 -12.84
CA LEU A 227 -10.49 -8.70 -11.81
C LEU A 227 -11.84 -9.05 -12.38
N VAL A 228 -12.42 -8.20 -13.26
CA VAL A 228 -13.71 -8.44 -13.92
C VAL A 228 -13.66 -9.71 -14.75
N VAL A 229 -12.60 -9.91 -15.54
CA VAL A 229 -12.43 -11.14 -16.33
C VAL A 229 -12.35 -12.37 -15.43
N MET A 230 -11.58 -12.31 -14.35
CA MET A 230 -11.45 -13.43 -13.41
C MET A 230 -12.81 -13.83 -12.78
N PHE A 231 -13.64 -12.87 -12.40
CA PHE A 231 -14.95 -13.13 -11.82
C PHE A 231 -15.95 -13.65 -12.88
N TYR A 232 -15.88 -13.15 -14.10
CA TYR A 232 -16.71 -13.59 -15.22
C TYR A 232 -16.43 -15.06 -15.58
N ASP A 233 -15.15 -15.43 -15.74
CA ASP A 233 -14.72 -16.79 -16.07
C ASP A 233 -15.10 -17.80 -14.97
N LYS A 234 -15.08 -17.37 -13.70
CA LYS A 234 -15.51 -18.21 -12.58
C LYS A 234 -17.01 -18.50 -12.62
N ARG A 235 -17.82 -17.54 -13.06
CA ARG A 235 -19.28 -17.71 -13.16
C ARG A 235 -19.65 -18.69 -14.25
N ILE A 236 -19.03 -18.59 -15.44
CA ILE A 236 -19.29 -19.50 -16.59
C ILE A 236 -18.93 -20.96 -16.26
N LYS A 237 -17.94 -21.20 -15.41
CA LYS A 237 -17.52 -22.57 -15.04
C LYS A 237 -18.39 -23.20 -13.97
N ASN A 238 -19.24 -22.44 -13.31
CA ASN A 238 -20.13 -22.92 -12.26
C ASN A 238 -21.58 -23.07 -12.73
N ASP A 239 -21.91 -22.57 -13.93
CA ASP A 239 -23.16 -22.78 -14.68
C ASP A 239 -22.98 -23.95 -15.68
#